data_00ad54cc006a0a32dc82acb026d39efb
#
_entry.id   00ad54cc006a0a32dc82acb026d39efb
#
_cell.length_a   1.000
_cell.length_b   1.000
_cell.length_c   1.000
_cell.angle_alpha   90.00
_cell.angle_beta   90.00
_cell.angle_gamma   90.00
#
_symmetry.space_group_name_H-M   'P 1'
#
loop_
_entity.id
_entity.type
_entity.pdbx_description
1 polymer ?
#
loop_
_entity_poly.entity_id
_entity_poly.type
_entity_poly.pdbx_seq_one_letter_code
_entity_poly.pdbx_strand_id
1 'polypeptide(L)'
;PALDSSPDHELYKRDFSGSCGLFGFVLPQTIAQERLDKAVEGMNIFAIGDSWGGYESLIKQAHIDSKLRQFTPEHSPGHLIRVYAGIEHGADLQTDLFQMLDALE
;
A
#
# COMPACT_ATOMS: atom_id res chain seq x y z
N PRO A 1 2.47 5.68 11.20
CA PRO A 1 3.24 6.51 12.16
C PRO A 1 4.56 7.04 11.59
N ALA A 2 5.14 6.43 10.54
CA ALA A 2 6.36 6.93 9.92
C ALA A 2 6.21 8.28 9.20
N LEU A 3 5.01 8.67 8.80
CA LEU A 3 4.71 9.95 8.17
C LEU A 3 4.60 11.05 9.24
N ASP A 4 5.15 12.23 8.94
CA ASP A 4 5.11 13.40 9.84
C ASP A 4 3.68 13.85 10.19
N SER A 5 2.72 13.57 9.30
CA SER A 5 1.30 13.86 9.50
C SER A 5 0.59 12.87 10.44
N SER A 6 1.24 11.78 10.84
CA SER A 6 0.63 10.81 11.74
C SER A 6 0.55 11.34 13.18
N PRO A 7 -0.58 11.20 13.88
CA PRO A 7 -0.69 11.58 15.29
C PRO A 7 0.30 10.84 16.20
N ASP A 8 0.74 9.65 15.80
CA ASP A 8 1.69 8.83 16.54
C ASP A 8 3.14 8.98 16.07
N HIS A 9 3.45 10.01 15.26
CA HIS A 9 4.79 10.19 14.68
C HIS A 9 5.88 10.36 15.73
N GLU A 10 5.61 11.11 16.80
CA GLU A 10 6.59 11.31 17.90
C GLU A 10 6.90 10.01 18.66
N LEU A 11 5.89 9.16 18.88
CA LEU A 11 6.10 7.83 19.45
C LEU A 11 6.93 6.95 18.52
N TYR A 12 6.64 7.01 17.23
CA TYR A 12 7.41 6.28 16.22
C TYR A 12 8.88 6.70 16.22
N LYS A 13 9.19 8.00 16.20
CA LYS A 13 10.59 8.49 16.25
C LYS A 13 11.32 8.10 17.54
N ARG A 14 10.59 8.03 18.65
CA ARG A 14 11.18 7.61 19.91
C ARG A 14 11.57 6.13 19.93
N ASP A 15 10.73 5.27 19.35
CA ASP A 15 10.82 3.82 19.48
C ASP A 15 11.48 3.12 18.29
N PHE A 16 11.51 3.77 17.11
CA PHE A 16 12.00 3.17 15.86
C PHE A 16 12.99 4.08 15.15
N SER A 17 14.02 3.48 14.58
CA SER A 17 15.04 4.17 13.77
C SER A 17 14.76 4.11 12.25
N GLY A 18 13.72 3.41 11.83
CA GLY A 18 13.37 3.26 10.42
C GLY A 18 12.12 2.41 10.21
N SER A 19 11.72 2.26 8.96
CA SER A 19 10.56 1.47 8.53
C SER A 19 10.99 0.21 7.80
N CYS A 20 10.03 -0.70 7.58
CA CYS A 20 10.22 -1.89 6.75
C CYS A 20 9.60 -1.71 5.36
N GLY A 21 9.92 -2.63 4.44
CA GLY A 21 9.34 -2.64 3.10
C GLY A 21 7.87 -3.05 3.02
N LEU A 22 7.27 -3.49 4.11
CA LEU A 22 5.86 -3.88 4.15
C LEU A 22 5.00 -2.72 4.68
N PHE A 23 4.11 -2.20 3.85
CA PHE A 23 3.21 -1.12 4.22
C PHE A 23 1.89 -1.22 3.46
N GLY A 24 0.93 -0.42 3.86
CA GLY A 24 -0.36 -0.31 3.19
C GLY A 24 -0.83 1.12 3.10
N PHE A 25 -1.68 1.37 2.11
CA PHE A 25 -2.39 2.63 1.95
C PHE A 25 -3.81 2.38 1.46
N VAL A 26 -4.67 3.38 1.62
CA VAL A 26 -6.07 3.29 1.23
C VAL A 26 -6.33 4.26 0.08
N LEU A 27 -6.90 3.74 -1.00
CA LEU A 27 -7.36 4.53 -2.14
C LEU A 27 -8.85 4.87 -1.96
N PRO A 28 -9.34 5.98 -2.55
CA PRO A 28 -10.74 6.36 -2.47
C PRO A 28 -11.68 5.28 -2.99
N GLN A 29 -12.78 5.05 -2.28
CA GLN A 29 -13.82 4.10 -2.67
C GLN A 29 -14.51 4.48 -4.01
N THR A 30 -14.38 5.73 -4.43
CA THR A 30 -14.93 6.22 -5.71
C THR A 30 -14.22 5.66 -6.94
N ILE A 31 -13.05 5.06 -6.77
CA ILE A 31 -12.34 4.37 -7.85
C ILE A 31 -13.10 3.08 -8.17
N ALA A 32 -13.47 2.91 -9.44
CA ALA A 32 -14.13 1.69 -9.88
C ALA A 32 -13.18 0.49 -9.76
N GLN A 33 -13.69 -0.64 -9.23
CA GLN A 33 -12.89 -1.84 -9.00
C GLN A 33 -12.16 -2.30 -10.28
N GLU A 34 -12.86 -2.33 -11.40
CA GLU A 34 -12.28 -2.74 -12.70
C GLU A 34 -11.09 -1.86 -13.12
N ARG A 35 -11.16 -0.56 -12.81
CA ARG A 35 -10.07 0.37 -13.09
C ARG A 35 -8.85 0.10 -12.21
N LEU A 36 -9.10 -0.17 -10.94
CA LEU A 36 -8.06 -0.54 -9.99
C LEU A 36 -7.39 -1.86 -10.37
N ASP A 37 -8.18 -2.87 -10.76
CA ASP A 37 -7.66 -4.17 -11.18
C ASP A 37 -6.72 -4.00 -12.40
N LYS A 38 -7.15 -3.25 -13.42
CA LYS A 38 -6.32 -2.96 -14.60
C LYS A 38 -5.04 -2.19 -14.26
N ALA A 39 -5.11 -1.24 -13.34
CA ALA A 39 -3.94 -0.46 -12.93
C ALA A 39 -2.91 -1.34 -12.21
N VAL A 40 -3.37 -2.22 -11.34
CA VAL A 40 -2.50 -3.17 -10.61
C VAL A 40 -1.94 -4.25 -11.56
N GLU A 41 -2.75 -4.80 -12.47
CA GLU A 41 -2.30 -5.77 -13.48
C GLU A 41 -1.31 -5.18 -14.49
N GLY A 42 -1.36 -3.86 -14.69
CA GLY A 42 -0.47 -3.13 -15.61
C GLY A 42 0.90 -2.79 -15.04
N MET A 43 1.19 -3.13 -13.78
CA MET A 43 2.50 -2.86 -13.16
C MET A 43 3.60 -3.72 -13.79
N ASN A 44 4.82 -3.17 -13.84
CA ASN A 44 5.94 -3.80 -14.54
C ASN A 44 6.88 -4.56 -13.60
N ILE A 45 7.00 -4.12 -12.35
CA ILE A 45 7.94 -4.66 -11.37
C ILE A 45 7.21 -5.38 -10.24
N PHE A 46 6.19 -4.73 -9.67
CA PHE A 46 5.39 -5.37 -8.63
C PHE A 46 4.55 -6.52 -9.19
N ALA A 47 4.78 -7.72 -8.68
CA ALA A 47 3.92 -8.85 -8.96
C ALA A 47 2.74 -8.91 -7.97
N ILE A 48 1.61 -9.46 -8.42
CA ILE A 48 0.45 -9.68 -7.55
C ILE A 48 0.71 -10.92 -6.69
N GLY A 49 0.72 -10.75 -5.38
CA GLY A 49 1.01 -11.87 -4.49
C GLY A 49 0.74 -11.61 -3.02
N ASP A 50 0.55 -12.70 -2.28
CA ASP A 50 0.23 -12.69 -0.85
C ASP A 50 1.46 -12.69 0.06
N SER A 51 2.62 -13.12 -0.43
CA SER A 51 3.84 -13.22 0.34
C SER A 51 4.46 -11.86 0.66
N TRP A 52 5.47 -11.87 1.50
CA TRP A 52 6.32 -10.72 1.85
C TRP A 52 7.61 -11.22 2.50
N GLY A 53 8.61 -10.36 2.61
CA GLY A 53 9.90 -10.70 3.25
C GLY A 53 10.88 -11.42 2.32
N GLY A 54 10.51 -11.67 1.06
CA GLY A 54 11.39 -12.24 0.04
C GLY A 54 12.12 -11.18 -0.79
N TYR A 55 12.70 -11.60 -1.89
CA TYR A 55 13.42 -10.71 -2.81
C TYR A 55 12.47 -9.96 -3.77
N GLU A 56 11.30 -10.52 -4.05
CA GLU A 56 10.32 -9.98 -5.00
C GLU A 56 9.48 -8.88 -4.37
N SER A 57 9.29 -7.79 -5.11
CA SER A 57 8.31 -6.76 -4.77
C SER A 57 6.91 -7.21 -5.11
N LEU A 58 6.01 -7.12 -4.16
CA LEU A 58 4.65 -7.64 -4.28
C LEU A 58 3.61 -6.58 -3.92
N ILE A 59 2.49 -6.62 -4.63
CA ILE A 59 1.32 -5.78 -4.37
C ILE A 59 0.07 -6.64 -4.29
N LYS A 60 -0.87 -6.24 -3.46
CA LYS A 60 -2.16 -6.91 -3.31
C LYS A 60 -3.23 -5.95 -2.82
N GLN A 61 -4.43 -6.06 -3.38
CA GLN A 61 -5.62 -5.56 -2.71
C GLN A 61 -5.94 -6.43 -1.50
N ALA A 62 -6.06 -5.80 -0.33
CA ALA A 62 -6.43 -6.47 0.90
C ALA A 62 -7.91 -6.23 1.20
N HIS A 63 -8.62 -7.31 1.46
CA HIS A 63 -10.01 -7.23 1.92
C HIS A 63 -10.03 -7.40 3.44
N ILE A 64 -10.53 -6.39 4.13
CA ILE A 64 -10.73 -6.47 5.59
C ILE A 64 -12.20 -6.76 5.84
N ASP A 65 -12.47 -7.92 6.44
CA ASP A 65 -13.82 -8.24 6.88
C ASP A 65 -14.22 -7.31 8.02
N SER A 66 -15.29 -6.53 7.81
CA SER A 66 -15.87 -5.62 8.81
C SER A 66 -16.31 -6.33 10.09
N LYS A 67 -16.50 -7.66 10.05
CA LYS A 67 -16.79 -8.47 11.23
C LYS A 67 -15.56 -8.70 12.13
N LEU A 68 -14.36 -8.65 11.53
CA LEU A 68 -13.10 -8.88 12.25
C LEU A 68 -12.50 -7.59 12.79
N ARG A 69 -12.85 -6.43 12.23
CA ARG A 69 -12.32 -5.14 12.66
C ARG A 69 -13.35 -4.04 12.47
N GLN A 70 -13.62 -3.31 13.53
CA GLN A 70 -14.41 -2.08 13.43
C GLN A 70 -13.51 -0.98 12.86
N PHE A 71 -13.95 -0.39 11.75
CA PHE A 71 -13.36 0.84 11.24
C PHE A 71 -13.95 2.02 12.00
N THR A 72 -13.09 2.94 12.43
CA THR A 72 -13.57 4.24 12.91
C THR A 72 -14.04 5.07 11.72
N PRO A 73 -14.94 6.05 11.92
CA PRO A 73 -15.40 6.94 10.84
C PRO A 73 -14.27 7.67 10.10
N GLU A 74 -13.11 7.82 10.75
CA GLU A 74 -11.91 8.42 10.17
C GLU A 74 -11.16 7.47 9.20
N HIS A 75 -11.41 6.18 9.30
CA HIS A 75 -10.90 5.19 8.36
C HIS A 75 -12.00 4.83 7.38
N SER A 76 -12.23 5.74 6.43
CA SER A 76 -13.23 5.53 5.37
C SER A 76 -12.99 4.20 4.67
N PRO A 77 -14.05 3.42 4.40
CA PRO A 77 -13.92 2.25 3.56
C PRO A 77 -13.43 2.69 2.18
N GLY A 78 -12.29 2.21 1.79
CA GLY A 78 -11.67 2.43 0.50
C GLY A 78 -10.99 1.14 0.07
N HIS A 79 -10.27 1.20 -1.04
CA HIS A 79 -9.49 0.06 -1.50
C HIS A 79 -8.17 0.01 -0.72
N LEU A 80 -8.05 -0.94 0.21
CA LEU A 80 -6.80 -1.14 0.93
C LEU A 80 -5.80 -1.87 0.03
N ILE A 81 -4.68 -1.22 -0.21
CA ILE A 81 -3.56 -1.78 -0.96
C ILE A 81 -2.44 -2.12 0.01
N ARG A 82 -1.97 -3.36 -0.03
CA ARG A 82 -0.78 -3.81 0.67
C ARG A 82 0.38 -3.89 -0.31
N VAL A 83 1.49 -3.28 0.04
CA VAL A 83 2.74 -3.28 -0.73
C VAL A 83 3.84 -3.90 0.09
N TYR A 84 4.64 -4.73 -0.55
CA TYR A 84 5.93 -5.18 -0.04
C TYR A 84 7.02 -4.80 -1.05
N ALA A 85 7.96 -3.95 -0.64
CA ALA A 85 9.14 -3.62 -1.42
C ALA A 85 10.24 -4.67 -1.16
N GLY A 86 10.64 -5.36 -2.22
CA GLY A 86 11.70 -6.35 -2.22
C GLY A 86 13.10 -5.72 -2.30
N ILE A 87 13.97 -6.32 -3.09
CA ILE A 87 15.36 -5.90 -3.22
C ILE A 87 15.65 -5.15 -4.53
N GLU A 88 14.65 -4.87 -5.35
CA GLU A 88 14.79 -4.08 -6.55
C GLU A 88 15.14 -2.64 -6.21
N HIS A 89 15.65 -1.90 -7.18
CA HIS A 89 16.07 -0.53 -6.97
C HIS A 89 14.89 0.37 -6.58
N GLY A 90 15.02 1.11 -5.48
CA GLY A 90 13.91 1.87 -4.90
C GLY A 90 13.29 2.91 -5.83
N ALA A 91 14.09 3.56 -6.69
CA ALA A 91 13.57 4.53 -7.66
C ALA A 91 12.70 3.86 -8.74
N ASP A 92 13.04 2.63 -9.13
CA ASP A 92 12.27 1.87 -10.12
C ASP A 92 10.94 1.41 -9.51
N LEU A 93 10.96 0.95 -8.26
CA LEU A 93 9.75 0.62 -7.50
C LEU A 93 8.82 1.83 -7.33
N GLN A 94 9.40 2.98 -7.03
CA GLN A 94 8.64 4.22 -6.89
C GLN A 94 8.00 4.63 -8.23
N THR A 95 8.73 4.51 -9.33
CA THR A 95 8.21 4.82 -10.67
C THR A 95 7.05 3.90 -11.03
N ASP A 96 7.19 2.59 -10.81
CA ASP A 96 6.16 1.61 -11.10
C ASP A 96 4.88 1.85 -10.27
N LEU A 97 5.06 2.18 -8.98
CA LEU A 97 3.93 2.52 -8.10
C LEU A 97 3.22 3.81 -8.53
N PHE A 98 3.97 4.83 -8.94
CA PHE A 98 3.38 6.09 -9.41
C PHE A 98 2.65 5.91 -10.74
N GLN A 99 3.17 5.11 -11.68
CA GLN A 99 2.45 4.76 -12.92
C GLN A 99 1.10 4.12 -12.63
N MET A 100 1.04 3.23 -11.64
CA MET A 100 -0.22 2.62 -11.21
C MET A 100 -1.19 3.67 -10.63
N LEU A 101 -0.70 4.60 -9.81
CA LEU A 101 -1.52 5.67 -9.23
C LEU A 101 -2.02 6.64 -10.30
N ASP A 102 -1.17 7.05 -11.25
CA ASP A 102 -1.53 7.94 -12.36
C ASP A 102 -2.62 7.32 -13.24
N ALA A 103 -2.63 6.00 -13.43
CA ALA A 103 -3.68 5.29 -14.15
C ALA A 103 -5.05 5.34 -13.46
N LEU A 104 -5.08 5.74 -12.17
CA LEU A 104 -6.30 5.87 -11.37
C LEU A 104 -6.86 7.31 -11.35
N GLU A 105 -6.11 8.28 -11.81
CA GLU A 105 -6.57 9.66 -11.97
C GLU A 105 -7.45 9.81 -13.23
#